data_3f027ab90322716d54baa870e27e924e
#
_entry.id   3f027ab90322716d54baa870e27e924e
#
_cell.length_a   1.000
_cell.length_b   1.000
_cell.length_c   1.000
_cell.angle_alpha   90.00
_cell.angle_beta   90.00
_cell.angle_gamma   90.00
#
_symmetry.space_group_name_H-M   'P 1'
#
loop_
_entity.id
_entity.type
_entity.pdbx_description
1 polymer ?
#
loop_
_entity_poly.entity_id
_entity_poly.type
_entity_poly.pdbx_seq_one_letter_code
_entity_poly.pdbx_strand_id
1 'polypeptide(L)'
;FIPPDVFIPLAEQTGLIKKIGSLAMEQACKQLAEWRKQGLVDIKISINISSVEFQSNRLITNMLKYIKEYDVDGKQLIIEVTESLFMEDKANVQVTMLELQKAGVTFALDDFGKGYSSLSYLQALPIDYLKIDKAFLKNVTSNKQSSAIARTIIDVGINLDLKVIAEGIEDQASLDYVTHHRCDLGQGYYLYRPMDAHKLTQILLTESSQNTA
;
A
#
# COMPACT_ATOMS: atom_id res chain seq x y z
N PHE A 1 7.86 22.46 5.71
CA PHE A 1 7.25 21.15 5.49
C PHE A 1 5.94 21.04 6.29
N ILE A 2 4.83 20.74 5.62
CA ILE A 2 3.53 20.50 6.25
C ILE A 2 3.31 18.98 6.24
N PRO A 3 3.18 18.32 7.41
CA PRO A 3 3.01 16.87 7.47
C PRO A 3 1.65 16.41 6.92
N PRO A 4 1.56 15.20 6.36
CA PRO A 4 0.33 14.64 5.77
C PRO A 4 -0.89 14.69 6.69
N ASP A 5 -0.70 14.37 7.96
CA ASP A 5 -1.77 14.39 8.98
C ASP A 5 -2.46 15.76 9.14
N VAL A 6 -1.79 16.83 8.72
CA VAL A 6 -2.32 18.21 8.78
C VAL A 6 -3.00 18.60 7.48
N PHE A 7 -2.38 18.33 6.32
CA PHE A 7 -2.93 18.84 5.05
C PHE A 7 -3.93 17.89 4.39
N ILE A 8 -3.84 16.57 4.60
CA ILE A 8 -4.75 15.61 3.98
C ILE A 8 -6.20 15.85 4.40
N PRO A 9 -6.56 15.97 5.70
CA PRO A 9 -7.93 16.24 6.12
C PRO A 9 -8.49 17.55 5.52
N LEU A 10 -7.66 18.58 5.42
CA LEU A 10 -8.05 19.86 4.81
C LEU A 10 -8.27 19.71 3.29
N ALA A 11 -7.41 18.93 2.63
CA ALA A 11 -7.54 18.68 1.19
C ALA A 11 -8.79 17.84 0.87
N GLU A 12 -9.19 16.92 1.74
CA GLU A 12 -10.44 16.16 1.63
C GLU A 12 -11.66 17.08 1.77
N GLN A 13 -11.70 17.93 2.82
CA GLN A 13 -12.80 18.87 3.05
C GLN A 13 -12.97 19.86 1.91
N THR A 14 -11.87 20.30 1.30
CA THR A 14 -11.89 21.27 0.19
C THR A 14 -11.99 20.64 -1.19
N GLY A 15 -11.92 19.29 -1.29
CA GLY A 15 -11.89 18.57 -2.56
C GLY A 15 -10.56 18.66 -3.32
N LEU A 16 -9.54 19.33 -2.76
CA LEU A 16 -8.19 19.40 -3.32
C LEU A 16 -7.49 18.04 -3.35
N ILE A 17 -7.90 17.12 -2.48
CA ILE A 17 -7.35 15.75 -2.43
C ILE A 17 -7.40 15.07 -3.80
N LYS A 18 -8.44 15.29 -4.60
CA LYS A 18 -8.58 14.74 -5.96
C LYS A 18 -7.47 15.21 -6.92
N LYS A 19 -6.95 16.43 -6.74
CA LYS A 19 -5.83 16.93 -7.54
C LYS A 19 -4.50 16.36 -7.02
N ILE A 20 -4.36 16.25 -5.71
CA ILE A 20 -3.17 15.69 -5.05
C ILE A 20 -3.02 14.23 -5.46
N GLY A 21 -4.06 13.41 -5.37
CA GLY A 21 -4.02 12.02 -5.75
C GLY A 21 -3.78 11.81 -7.25
N SER A 22 -4.39 12.65 -8.12
CA SER A 22 -4.09 12.61 -9.55
C SER A 22 -2.60 12.88 -9.82
N LEU A 23 -1.99 13.84 -9.11
CA LEU A 23 -0.56 14.13 -9.21
C LEU A 23 0.30 12.97 -8.68
N ALA A 24 -0.10 12.36 -7.55
CA ALA A 24 0.61 11.22 -6.98
C ALA A 24 0.60 10.02 -7.94
N MET A 25 -0.54 9.69 -8.54
CA MET A 25 -0.67 8.64 -9.56
C MET A 25 0.23 8.91 -10.77
N GLU A 26 0.22 10.14 -11.28
CA GLU A 26 1.05 10.53 -12.42
C GLU A 26 2.53 10.40 -12.09
N GLN A 27 2.98 10.90 -10.92
CA GLN A 27 4.36 10.80 -10.49
C GLN A 27 4.81 9.36 -10.26
N ALA A 28 3.96 8.50 -9.71
CA ALA A 28 4.25 7.09 -9.54
C ALA A 28 4.48 6.40 -10.89
N CYS A 29 3.59 6.62 -11.87
CA CYS A 29 3.75 6.05 -13.21
C CYS A 29 5.02 6.58 -13.91
N LYS A 30 5.29 7.87 -13.80
CA LYS A 30 6.50 8.48 -14.34
C LYS A 30 7.76 7.88 -13.72
N GLN A 31 7.78 7.70 -12.40
CA GLN A 31 8.92 7.12 -11.69
C GLN A 31 9.16 5.65 -12.10
N LEU A 32 8.10 4.85 -12.23
CA LEU A 32 8.20 3.47 -12.71
C LEU A 32 8.78 3.41 -14.13
N ALA A 33 8.34 4.30 -15.02
CA ALA A 33 8.89 4.41 -16.37
C ALA A 33 10.39 4.77 -16.37
N GLU A 34 10.82 5.68 -15.48
CA GLU A 34 12.24 6.02 -15.34
C GLU A 34 13.07 4.86 -14.77
N TRP A 35 12.56 4.12 -13.80
CA TRP A 35 13.22 2.94 -13.25
C TRP A 35 13.33 1.81 -14.27
N ARG A 36 12.30 1.59 -15.08
CA ARG A 36 12.33 0.61 -16.18
C ARG A 36 13.45 0.91 -17.19
N LYS A 37 13.67 2.18 -17.55
CA LYS A 37 14.79 2.59 -18.42
C LYS A 37 16.16 2.25 -17.83
N GLN A 38 16.24 2.13 -16.50
CA GLN A 38 17.45 1.77 -15.76
C GLN A 38 17.57 0.28 -15.46
N GLY A 39 16.65 -0.56 -16.00
CA GLY A 39 16.62 -2.01 -15.78
C GLY A 39 15.94 -2.46 -14.48
N LEU A 40 15.35 -1.53 -13.71
CA LEU A 40 14.61 -1.83 -12.48
C LEU A 40 13.15 -2.14 -12.82
N VAL A 41 12.86 -3.37 -13.22
CA VAL A 41 11.54 -3.78 -13.76
C VAL A 41 10.60 -4.39 -12.72
N ASP A 42 11.12 -4.90 -11.60
CA ASP A 42 10.34 -5.62 -10.58
C ASP A 42 9.89 -4.73 -9.42
N ILE A 43 10.07 -3.41 -9.56
CA ILE A 43 9.69 -2.45 -8.51
C ILE A 43 8.19 -2.18 -8.57
N LYS A 44 7.58 -2.12 -7.38
CA LYS A 44 6.19 -1.71 -7.20
C LYS A 44 6.12 -0.41 -6.41
N ILE A 45 5.11 0.39 -6.70
CA ILE A 45 4.81 1.62 -5.94
C ILE A 45 3.40 1.51 -5.36
N SER A 46 3.30 1.75 -4.06
CA SER A 46 2.02 1.92 -3.36
C SER A 46 1.60 3.38 -3.36
N ILE A 47 0.31 3.62 -3.58
CA ILE A 47 -0.30 4.95 -3.59
C ILE A 47 -1.51 4.93 -2.66
N ASN A 48 -1.49 5.78 -1.63
CA ASN A 48 -2.63 5.98 -0.75
C ASN A 48 -3.72 6.77 -1.48
N ILE A 49 -4.94 6.24 -1.50
CA ILE A 49 -6.11 6.87 -2.11
C ILE A 49 -7.19 7.04 -1.05
N SER A 50 -7.63 8.29 -0.84
CA SER A 50 -8.71 8.60 0.10
C SER A 50 -10.07 8.11 -0.38
N SER A 51 -11.04 7.95 0.53
CA SER A 51 -12.42 7.59 0.19
C SER A 51 -13.06 8.61 -0.77
N VAL A 52 -12.75 9.89 -0.60
CA VAL A 52 -13.25 10.99 -1.45
C VAL A 52 -12.73 10.87 -2.89
N GLU A 53 -11.50 10.39 -3.07
CA GLU A 53 -10.93 10.16 -4.40
C GLU A 53 -11.50 8.89 -5.01
N PHE A 54 -11.63 7.84 -4.22
CA PHE A 54 -12.14 6.54 -4.66
C PHE A 54 -13.56 6.63 -5.21
N GLN A 55 -14.42 7.45 -4.60
CA GLN A 55 -15.78 7.73 -5.07
C GLN A 55 -15.82 8.62 -6.33
N SER A 56 -14.68 9.13 -6.77
CA SER A 56 -14.62 10.00 -7.94
C SER A 56 -14.52 9.19 -9.23
N ASN A 57 -15.43 9.43 -10.17
CA ASN A 57 -15.38 8.86 -11.53
C ASN A 57 -14.06 9.16 -12.28
N ARG A 58 -13.20 10.03 -11.73
CA ARG A 58 -11.91 10.39 -12.32
C ARG A 58 -10.80 9.43 -11.95
N LEU A 59 -10.94 8.66 -10.86
CA LEU A 59 -9.89 7.74 -10.41
C LEU A 59 -9.51 6.74 -11.52
N ILE A 60 -10.48 6.00 -12.01
CA ILE A 60 -10.28 5.01 -13.09
C ILE A 60 -9.70 5.69 -14.34
N THR A 61 -10.33 6.78 -14.78
CA THR A 61 -9.92 7.49 -16.01
C THR A 61 -8.47 7.98 -15.92
N ASN A 62 -8.08 8.59 -14.79
CA ASN A 62 -6.72 9.09 -14.58
C ASN A 62 -5.71 7.95 -14.49
N MET A 63 -6.01 6.91 -13.71
CA MET A 63 -5.10 5.77 -13.56
C MET A 63 -4.84 5.07 -14.90
N LEU A 64 -5.90 4.75 -15.66
CA LEU A 64 -5.77 4.13 -16.98
C LEU A 64 -5.04 5.03 -17.99
N LYS A 65 -5.27 6.35 -17.91
CA LYS A 65 -4.56 7.33 -18.73
C LYS A 65 -3.06 7.27 -18.42
N TYR A 66 -2.66 7.34 -17.14
CA TYR A 66 -1.24 7.38 -16.78
C TYR A 66 -0.53 6.04 -17.03
N ILE A 67 -1.18 4.91 -16.76
CA ILE A 67 -0.67 3.57 -17.12
C ILE A 67 -0.31 3.54 -18.62
N LYS A 68 -1.23 4.01 -19.48
CA LYS A 68 -1.03 4.03 -20.93
C LYS A 68 0.03 5.06 -21.36
N GLU A 69 -0.01 6.27 -20.81
CA GLU A 69 0.86 7.38 -21.18
C GLU A 69 2.34 7.09 -20.89
N TYR A 70 2.60 6.47 -19.72
CA TYR A 70 3.95 6.13 -19.26
C TYR A 70 4.34 4.68 -19.57
N ASP A 71 3.48 3.92 -20.23
CA ASP A 71 3.69 2.51 -20.60
C ASP A 71 4.08 1.65 -19.39
N VAL A 72 3.34 1.76 -18.28
CA VAL A 72 3.57 1.06 -17.01
C VAL A 72 2.79 -0.24 -16.99
N ASP A 73 3.37 -1.33 -16.46
CA ASP A 73 2.60 -2.51 -16.12
C ASP A 73 1.76 -2.21 -14.87
N GLY A 74 0.44 -2.34 -14.95
CA GLY A 74 -0.46 -2.10 -13.82
C GLY A 74 -0.11 -2.92 -12.57
N LYS A 75 0.53 -4.08 -12.73
CA LYS A 75 0.99 -4.93 -11.61
C LYS A 75 2.07 -4.28 -10.74
N GLN A 76 2.70 -3.20 -11.24
CA GLN A 76 3.66 -2.41 -10.49
C GLN A 76 2.99 -1.35 -9.60
N LEU A 77 1.67 -1.18 -9.72
CA LEU A 77 0.89 -0.22 -8.94
C LEU A 77 0.05 -0.94 -7.89
N ILE A 78 0.18 -0.48 -6.65
CA ILE A 78 -0.62 -0.92 -5.52
C ILE A 78 -1.44 0.28 -5.04
N ILE A 79 -2.75 0.17 -5.00
CA ILE A 79 -3.61 1.20 -4.39
C ILE A 79 -3.87 0.80 -2.94
N GLU A 80 -3.48 1.66 -2.01
CA GLU A 80 -3.75 1.49 -0.58
C GLU A 80 -5.05 2.18 -0.22
N VAL A 81 -5.96 1.45 0.40
CA VAL A 81 -7.27 1.93 0.84
C VAL A 81 -7.52 1.52 2.28
N THR A 82 -8.12 2.40 3.05
CA THR A 82 -8.48 2.11 4.43
C THR A 82 -9.80 1.34 4.54
N GLU A 83 -9.99 0.63 5.65
CA GLU A 83 -11.21 -0.11 5.95
C GLU A 83 -12.49 0.74 5.85
N SER A 84 -12.41 2.02 6.21
CA SER A 84 -13.54 2.95 6.18
C SER A 84 -14.13 3.17 4.79
N LEU A 85 -13.34 3.04 3.73
CA LEU A 85 -13.82 3.15 2.35
C LEU A 85 -15.00 2.23 2.06
N PHE A 86 -14.98 1.05 2.65
CA PHE A 86 -15.96 0.01 2.36
C PHE A 86 -17.27 0.13 3.17
N MET A 87 -17.33 1.09 4.10
CA MET A 87 -18.52 1.27 4.95
C MET A 87 -19.63 2.08 4.26
N GLU A 88 -19.30 2.89 3.24
CA GLU A 88 -20.22 3.85 2.64
C GLU A 88 -20.95 3.32 1.40
N ASP A 89 -20.22 2.81 0.38
CA ASP A 89 -20.82 2.33 -0.88
C ASP A 89 -20.07 1.10 -1.42
N LYS A 90 -20.36 -0.05 -0.83
CA LYS A 90 -19.69 -1.30 -1.13
C LYS A 90 -19.74 -1.71 -2.60
N ALA A 91 -20.90 -1.55 -3.24
CA ALA A 91 -21.10 -2.01 -4.60
C ALA A 91 -20.28 -1.20 -5.59
N ASN A 92 -20.26 0.12 -5.46
CA ASN A 92 -19.51 1.00 -6.33
C ASN A 92 -18.00 0.87 -6.13
N VAL A 93 -17.58 0.72 -4.86
CA VAL A 93 -16.17 0.45 -4.52
C VAL A 93 -15.68 -0.83 -5.20
N GLN A 94 -16.43 -1.92 -5.08
CA GLN A 94 -16.05 -3.20 -5.69
C GLN A 94 -15.99 -3.10 -7.21
N VAL A 95 -16.93 -2.42 -7.85
CA VAL A 95 -16.90 -2.21 -9.31
C VAL A 95 -15.65 -1.42 -9.73
N THR A 96 -15.33 -0.34 -9.02
CA THR A 96 -14.14 0.47 -9.28
C THR A 96 -12.85 -0.35 -9.14
N MET A 97 -12.73 -1.17 -8.08
CA MET A 97 -11.58 -2.06 -7.88
C MET A 97 -11.44 -3.07 -9.02
N LEU A 98 -12.54 -3.75 -9.40
CA LEU A 98 -12.53 -4.74 -10.48
C LEU A 98 -12.14 -4.12 -11.84
N GLU A 99 -12.56 -2.89 -12.12
CA GLU A 99 -12.15 -2.19 -13.35
C GLU A 99 -10.64 -1.90 -13.36
N LEU A 100 -10.08 -1.45 -12.26
CA LEU A 100 -8.62 -1.20 -12.15
C LEU A 100 -7.80 -2.50 -12.17
N GLN A 101 -8.32 -3.59 -11.59
CA GLN A 101 -7.69 -4.92 -11.68
C GLN A 101 -7.60 -5.45 -13.11
N LYS A 102 -8.53 -5.12 -14.00
CA LYS A 102 -8.43 -5.47 -15.44
C LYS A 102 -7.19 -4.86 -16.10
N ALA A 103 -6.70 -3.74 -15.56
CA ALA A 103 -5.45 -3.12 -15.99
C ALA A 103 -4.22 -3.65 -15.23
N GLY A 104 -4.40 -4.62 -14.34
CA GLY A 104 -3.35 -5.23 -13.54
C GLY A 104 -3.09 -4.56 -12.18
N VAL A 105 -3.74 -3.43 -11.87
CA VAL A 105 -3.56 -2.73 -10.59
C VAL A 105 -3.98 -3.62 -9.43
N THR A 106 -3.18 -3.65 -8.37
CA THR A 106 -3.43 -4.44 -7.16
C THR A 106 -3.86 -3.54 -6.01
N PHE A 107 -4.49 -4.12 -4.99
CA PHE A 107 -5.04 -3.38 -3.85
C PHE A 107 -4.48 -3.87 -2.52
N ALA A 108 -4.16 -2.93 -1.64
CA ALA A 108 -3.79 -3.18 -0.26
C ALA A 108 -4.85 -2.59 0.69
N LEU A 109 -5.30 -3.40 1.62
CA LEU A 109 -6.15 -2.93 2.71
C LEU A 109 -5.25 -2.43 3.84
N ASP A 110 -5.35 -1.13 4.11
CA ASP A 110 -4.59 -0.44 5.13
C ASP A 110 -5.36 -0.31 6.45
N ASP A 111 -4.63 -0.10 7.54
CA ASP A 111 -5.18 0.10 8.90
C ASP A 111 -6.05 -1.06 9.42
N PHE A 112 -5.86 -2.29 8.91
CA PHE A 112 -6.68 -3.43 9.30
C PHE A 112 -6.56 -3.75 10.79
N GLY A 113 -7.72 -3.94 11.42
CA GLY A 113 -7.83 -4.26 12.84
C GLY A 113 -8.11 -3.06 13.76
N LYS A 114 -8.12 -1.84 13.23
CA LYS A 114 -8.56 -0.64 13.99
C LYS A 114 -10.08 -0.47 14.00
N GLY A 115 -10.77 -1.11 13.05
CA GLY A 115 -12.21 -0.96 12.84
C GLY A 115 -13.03 -2.22 13.17
N TYR A 116 -14.24 -2.26 12.68
CA TYR A 116 -15.22 -3.35 12.87
C TYR A 116 -15.27 -4.30 11.67
N SER A 117 -14.12 -4.68 11.08
CA SER A 117 -14.12 -5.58 9.93
C SER A 117 -14.66 -6.96 10.28
N SER A 118 -15.70 -7.36 9.57
CA SER A 118 -16.14 -8.75 9.53
C SER A 118 -15.22 -9.55 8.59
N LEU A 119 -14.68 -10.69 9.04
CA LEU A 119 -13.87 -11.59 8.20
C LEU A 119 -14.59 -12.02 6.91
N SER A 120 -15.93 -12.21 7.00
CA SER A 120 -16.76 -12.53 5.82
C SER A 120 -16.73 -11.42 4.77
N TYR A 121 -16.51 -10.20 5.23
CA TYR A 121 -16.40 -9.05 4.34
C TYR A 121 -15.04 -8.99 3.65
N LEU A 122 -13.96 -9.20 4.39
CA LEU A 122 -12.61 -9.23 3.85
C LEU A 122 -12.50 -10.26 2.71
N GLN A 123 -13.12 -11.42 2.86
CA GLN A 123 -13.14 -12.48 1.83
C GLN A 123 -13.83 -12.05 0.52
N ALA A 124 -14.77 -11.10 0.56
CA ALA A 124 -15.50 -10.63 -0.61
C ALA A 124 -14.79 -9.48 -1.36
N LEU A 125 -13.73 -8.92 -0.80
CA LEU A 125 -13.01 -7.80 -1.40
C LEU A 125 -11.97 -8.28 -2.40
N PRO A 126 -11.84 -7.61 -3.55
CA PRO A 126 -10.79 -7.90 -4.52
C PRO A 126 -9.49 -7.21 -4.10
N ILE A 127 -8.89 -7.66 -2.99
CA ILE A 127 -7.62 -7.17 -2.45
C ILE A 127 -6.53 -8.22 -2.60
N ASP A 128 -5.30 -7.78 -2.69
CA ASP A 128 -4.11 -8.62 -2.88
C ASP A 128 -3.20 -8.58 -1.64
N TYR A 129 -3.28 -7.49 -0.87
CA TYR A 129 -2.42 -7.25 0.28
C TYR A 129 -3.24 -6.85 1.50
N LEU A 130 -2.75 -7.29 2.67
CA LEU A 130 -3.26 -6.90 3.98
C LEU A 130 -2.13 -6.23 4.77
N LYS A 131 -2.31 -4.97 5.20
CA LYS A 131 -1.31 -4.23 5.96
C LYS A 131 -1.61 -4.31 7.44
N ILE A 132 -0.60 -4.65 8.23
CA ILE A 132 -0.66 -4.64 9.70
C ILE A 132 -0.20 -3.27 10.16
N ASP A 133 -1.09 -2.52 10.82
CA ASP A 133 -0.74 -1.21 11.36
C ASP A 133 0.37 -1.28 12.41
N LYS A 134 1.23 -0.26 12.39
CA LYS A 134 2.36 -0.10 13.31
C LYS A 134 1.99 -0.20 14.79
N ALA A 135 0.75 0.17 15.17
CA ALA A 135 0.30 0.09 16.56
C ALA A 135 0.30 -1.35 17.08
N PHE A 136 0.06 -2.34 16.23
CA PHE A 136 0.08 -3.76 16.61
C PHE A 136 1.50 -4.35 16.64
N LEU A 137 2.45 -3.74 15.93
CA LEU A 137 3.86 -4.14 15.98
C LEU A 137 4.64 -3.47 17.09
N LYS A 138 4.16 -2.34 17.59
CA LYS A 138 4.79 -1.66 18.71
C LYS A 138 4.79 -2.58 19.95
N ASN A 139 6.00 -2.86 20.47
CA ASN A 139 6.20 -3.77 21.61
C ASN A 139 5.70 -5.21 21.36
N VAL A 140 5.66 -5.67 20.12
CA VAL A 140 5.12 -6.99 19.73
C VAL A 140 5.82 -8.15 20.45
N THR A 141 7.09 -8.02 20.79
CA THR A 141 7.88 -9.03 21.50
C THR A 141 7.70 -9.00 23.01
N SER A 142 7.26 -7.88 23.60
CA SER A 142 7.11 -7.69 25.05
C SER A 142 5.65 -7.63 25.51
N ASN A 143 4.71 -7.31 24.63
CA ASN A 143 3.30 -7.23 24.92
C ASN A 143 2.54 -8.42 24.31
N LYS A 144 2.04 -9.31 25.17
CA LYS A 144 1.28 -10.51 24.73
C LYS A 144 0.03 -10.19 23.90
N GLN A 145 -0.65 -9.08 24.19
CA GLN A 145 -1.85 -8.67 23.45
C GLN A 145 -1.48 -8.20 22.05
N SER A 146 -0.47 -7.34 21.90
CA SER A 146 0.04 -6.91 20.60
C SER A 146 0.52 -8.09 19.77
N SER A 147 1.28 -9.01 20.38
CA SER A 147 1.72 -10.25 19.74
C SER A 147 0.55 -11.11 19.24
N ALA A 148 -0.47 -11.31 20.08
CA ALA A 148 -1.63 -12.12 19.71
C ALA A 148 -2.42 -11.49 18.55
N ILE A 149 -2.62 -10.17 18.56
CA ILE A 149 -3.32 -9.45 17.49
C ILE A 149 -2.52 -9.51 16.18
N ALA A 150 -1.24 -9.15 16.20
CA ALA A 150 -0.38 -9.18 15.02
C ALA A 150 -0.35 -10.57 14.38
N ARG A 151 -0.18 -11.62 15.20
CA ARG A 151 -0.24 -13.01 14.73
C ARG A 151 -1.59 -13.35 14.10
N THR A 152 -2.70 -12.96 14.75
CA THR A 152 -4.04 -13.23 14.21
C THR A 152 -4.23 -12.57 12.84
N ILE A 153 -3.76 -11.34 12.66
CA ILE A 153 -3.84 -10.63 11.37
C ILE A 153 -3.00 -11.35 10.30
N ILE A 154 -1.79 -11.80 10.64
CA ILE A 154 -0.95 -12.57 9.73
C ILE A 154 -1.65 -13.88 9.32
N ASP A 155 -2.15 -14.63 10.30
CA ASP A 155 -2.85 -15.90 10.05
C ASP A 155 -4.11 -15.69 9.17
N VAL A 156 -4.84 -14.58 9.36
CA VAL A 156 -5.98 -14.20 8.49
C VAL A 156 -5.52 -13.94 7.07
N GLY A 157 -4.47 -13.15 6.87
CA GLY A 157 -3.92 -12.87 5.54
C GLY A 157 -3.51 -14.15 4.82
N ILE A 158 -2.74 -15.01 5.48
CA ILE A 158 -2.29 -16.29 4.92
C ILE A 158 -3.49 -17.20 4.55
N ASN A 159 -4.49 -17.32 5.43
CA ASN A 159 -5.66 -18.17 5.18
C ASN A 159 -6.59 -17.65 4.06
N LEU A 160 -6.48 -16.37 3.71
CA LEU A 160 -7.22 -15.76 2.61
C LEU A 160 -6.37 -15.58 1.34
N ASP A 161 -5.19 -16.20 1.27
CA ASP A 161 -4.23 -16.05 0.15
C ASP A 161 -3.83 -14.59 -0.14
N LEU A 162 -3.86 -13.73 0.88
CA LEU A 162 -3.40 -12.35 0.79
C LEU A 162 -1.93 -12.25 1.20
N LYS A 163 -1.17 -11.39 0.55
CA LYS A 163 0.16 -11.03 1.00
C LYS A 163 0.09 -10.06 2.17
N VAL A 164 0.84 -10.34 3.22
CA VAL A 164 0.83 -9.54 4.43
C VAL A 164 2.01 -8.58 4.46
N ILE A 165 1.72 -7.30 4.69
CA ILE A 165 2.72 -6.22 4.84
C ILE A 165 2.73 -5.77 6.29
N ALA A 166 3.86 -5.89 6.96
CA ALA A 166 4.06 -5.40 8.32
C ALA A 166 4.58 -3.96 8.31
N GLU A 167 3.85 -3.03 8.92
CA GLU A 167 4.25 -1.62 9.00
C GLU A 167 4.88 -1.24 10.32
N GLY A 168 5.76 -0.23 10.29
CA GLY A 168 6.38 0.30 11.49
C GLY A 168 7.38 -0.63 12.13
N ILE A 169 8.17 -1.35 11.34
CA ILE A 169 9.32 -2.11 11.82
C ILE A 169 10.40 -1.10 12.23
N GLU A 170 10.61 -0.94 13.54
CA GLU A 170 11.52 0.05 14.12
C GLU A 170 12.79 -0.56 14.71
N ASP A 171 12.82 -1.89 14.94
CA ASP A 171 13.93 -2.61 15.52
C ASP A 171 14.08 -4.05 14.99
N GLN A 172 15.21 -4.68 15.29
CA GLN A 172 15.50 -6.06 14.89
C GLN A 172 14.49 -7.05 15.48
N ALA A 173 14.05 -6.85 16.72
CA ALA A 173 13.15 -7.77 17.39
C ALA A 173 11.77 -7.81 16.70
N SER A 174 11.27 -6.67 16.23
CA SER A 174 10.04 -6.58 15.43
C SER A 174 10.23 -7.25 14.06
N LEU A 175 11.38 -7.07 13.40
CA LEU A 175 11.70 -7.73 12.13
C LEU A 175 11.76 -9.24 12.29
N ASP A 176 12.45 -9.75 13.32
CA ASP A 176 12.54 -11.18 13.61
C ASP A 176 11.15 -11.77 13.88
N TYR A 177 10.32 -11.05 14.63
CA TYR A 177 8.95 -11.46 14.92
C TYR A 177 8.12 -11.66 13.64
N VAL A 178 8.05 -10.67 12.76
CA VAL A 178 7.25 -10.74 11.53
C VAL A 178 7.80 -11.78 10.54
N THR A 179 9.13 -11.93 10.48
CA THR A 179 9.78 -12.95 9.66
C THR A 179 9.46 -14.35 10.18
N HIS A 180 9.53 -14.57 11.52
CA HIS A 180 9.17 -15.85 12.13
C HIS A 180 7.72 -16.26 11.85
N HIS A 181 6.81 -15.28 11.82
CA HIS A 181 5.41 -15.51 11.53
C HIS A 181 5.05 -15.51 10.03
N ARG A 182 6.07 -15.49 9.13
CA ARG A 182 5.93 -15.56 7.67
C ARG A 182 5.16 -14.40 7.05
N CYS A 183 5.36 -13.20 7.59
CA CYS A 183 4.90 -11.99 6.92
C CYS A 183 5.67 -11.83 5.60
N ASP A 184 4.98 -11.50 4.51
CA ASP A 184 5.58 -11.45 3.17
C ASP A 184 6.48 -10.25 2.96
N LEU A 185 6.07 -9.09 3.46
CA LEU A 185 6.74 -7.81 3.26
C LEU A 185 6.82 -7.02 4.55
N GLY A 186 7.83 -6.17 4.66
CA GLY A 186 8.02 -5.29 5.81
C GLY A 186 8.33 -3.85 5.40
N GLN A 187 7.80 -2.90 6.16
CA GLN A 187 8.04 -1.48 6.01
C GLN A 187 8.34 -0.85 7.37
N GLY A 188 9.38 -0.02 7.45
CA GLY A 188 9.68 0.70 8.69
C GLY A 188 11.05 1.35 8.71
N TYR A 189 11.28 2.17 9.74
CA TYR A 189 12.51 2.96 9.88
C TYR A 189 13.75 2.12 10.16
N TYR A 190 13.57 0.91 10.63
CA TYR A 190 14.67 -0.05 10.78
C TYR A 190 15.21 -0.53 9.43
N LEU A 191 14.33 -0.69 8.44
CA LEU A 191 14.71 -1.06 7.08
C LEU A 191 15.21 0.19 6.33
N TYR A 192 14.31 1.11 6.05
CA TYR A 192 14.63 2.38 5.38
C TYR A 192 13.77 3.51 5.91
N ARG A 193 14.37 4.70 6.04
CA ARG A 193 13.63 5.93 6.30
C ARG A 193 13.10 6.53 5.00
N PRO A 194 12.01 7.31 5.03
CA PRO A 194 11.55 8.05 3.86
C PRO A 194 12.68 8.85 3.22
N MET A 195 12.79 8.77 1.91
CA MET A 195 13.81 9.45 1.13
C MET A 195 13.27 9.87 -0.22
N ASP A 196 13.99 10.75 -0.92
CA ASP A 196 13.65 11.14 -2.28
C ASP A 196 13.90 10.00 -3.29
N ALA A 197 13.25 10.10 -4.45
CA ALA A 197 13.34 9.09 -5.50
C ALA A 197 14.77 8.88 -6.03
N HIS A 198 15.59 9.95 -6.07
CA HIS A 198 16.96 9.85 -6.55
C HIS A 198 17.82 8.97 -5.62
N LYS A 199 17.74 9.21 -4.32
CA LYS A 199 18.46 8.40 -3.33
C LYS A 199 17.97 6.94 -3.33
N LEU A 200 16.66 6.72 -3.42
CA LEU A 200 16.09 5.37 -3.51
C LEU A 200 16.61 4.66 -4.77
N THR A 201 16.64 5.35 -5.91
CA THR A 201 17.17 4.79 -7.17
C THR A 201 18.61 4.28 -7.02
N GLN A 202 19.47 5.04 -6.33
CA GLN A 202 20.87 4.62 -6.09
C GLN A 202 20.95 3.32 -5.26
N ILE A 203 20.10 3.21 -4.23
CA ILE A 203 20.02 1.99 -3.40
C ILE A 203 19.57 0.80 -4.25
N LEU A 204 18.49 0.94 -5.00
CA LEU A 204 17.93 -0.13 -5.83
C LEU A 204 18.93 -0.62 -6.89
N LEU A 205 19.67 0.26 -7.53
CA LEU A 205 20.70 -0.11 -8.50
C LEU A 205 21.86 -0.87 -7.85
N THR A 206 22.25 -0.48 -6.62
CA THR A 206 23.30 -1.16 -5.87
C THR A 206 22.88 -2.57 -5.48
N GLU A 207 21.66 -2.74 -4.96
CA GLU A 207 21.11 -4.05 -4.56
C GLU A 207 20.89 -4.97 -5.76
N SER A 208 20.40 -4.43 -6.89
CA SER A 208 20.22 -5.18 -8.13
C SER A 208 21.56 -5.73 -8.65
N SER A 209 22.62 -4.95 -8.54
CA SER A 209 23.97 -5.37 -8.97
C SER A 209 24.57 -6.49 -8.09
N GLN A 210 24.19 -6.54 -6.81
CA GLN A 210 24.65 -7.58 -5.87
C GLN A 210 23.91 -8.92 -6.03
N ASN A 211 22.65 -8.88 -6.49
CA ASN A 211 21.85 -10.09 -6.71
C ASN A 211 22.12 -10.79 -8.06
N THR A 212 22.92 -10.16 -8.93
CA THR A 212 23.30 -10.70 -10.26
C THR A 212 24.71 -11.28 -10.30
N ALA A 213 25.46 -11.20 -9.21
CA ALA A 213 26.83 -11.73 -9.04
C ALA A 213 26.81 -13.01 -8.19
#